data_50ad354e8208ebd8d366c9306890f080
#
_entry.id   50ad354e8208ebd8d366c9306890f080
#
_cell.length_a   1.000
_cell.length_b   1.000
_cell.length_c   1.000
_cell.angle_alpha   90.00
_cell.angle_beta   90.00
_cell.angle_gamma   90.00
#
_symmetry.space_group_name_H-M   'P 1'
#
loop_
_entity.id
_entity.type
_entity.pdbx_description
1 polymer ?
#
loop_
_entity_poly.entity_id
_entity_poly.type
_entity_poly.pdbx_seq_one_letter_code
_entity_poly.pdbx_strand_id
1 'polypeptide(L)'
;MKAKRTLRTVALLAAGLLATSTAVSLAATSANAAAKSTVIINETTAMTSLNASTPDTNLVTNTDIQYLASAGFWYYDNGPNLVRNTKFGNFSIVRNQAGDFEVAYSVNHGLVWSDGTPITGADLLLSHILSSSDYSKKAGLGDPNTDTPAFNSVGYGGPYDNHVKGVSLSSDGYTVTVKYDSFQPDWQILGPSPAPVHALELMVDGKTGLQSASVNAAAKAQFVTDFNAGLKGSNSRLKKMGDIWSNDYNIQDVTSSTNPLLLISNGGYIVQSAVKNTSVTLVRNPKYNDGPAISKVNPISKFIFAFVTDGAPAAQALGNGEIDVYDGQPDTATFQQLKGLSNIKLSLDTTATYEHVDLRTGVSALSTNKNDSYDGPFADSHGQKAKDLREAFLLALPRQAIVNKMVAQAYDPSNQSDATVLNSNFLLPAQKGYDTVTGGNGSDEFTTGTQAERTAKALKLVQKWYPSASAGSNTVAINMLFKNNARRIGENLLIGAEEAKAGFKVSNVGNAKWSSLLDNPSYDVAMFAWAPSSVSQTGTNPNYQSNGTNNHYGWNDPALDKVLISLEAPLSQAQVVSKYTAADKLVIGNFWTLPLYQWPQVSAYNKQLKNIKSSPLIPNLVWNYWEWRF
;
A
#
# COMPACT_ATOMS: atom_id res chain seq x y z
N MET A 1 -14.74 -1.50 52.99
CA MET A 1 -14.97 -2.92 52.62
C MET A 1 -15.62 -3.00 51.26
N LYS A 2 -15.12 -3.91 50.40
CA LYS A 2 -15.57 -4.21 49.03
C LYS A 2 -15.17 -3.21 47.94
N ALA A 3 -13.93 -3.36 47.45
CA ALA A 3 -13.54 -3.08 46.09
C ALA A 3 -12.25 -3.87 45.75
N LYS A 4 -12.38 -5.15 45.51
CA LYS A 4 -11.34 -6.02 44.95
C LYS A 4 -12.04 -7.22 44.30
N ARG A 5 -12.41 -7.11 43.03
CA ARG A 5 -12.71 -8.24 42.11
C ARG A 5 -13.26 -7.65 40.82
N THR A 6 -12.37 -7.27 39.88
CA THR A 6 -12.68 -7.20 38.44
C THR A 6 -11.39 -6.87 37.66
N LEU A 7 -10.36 -7.70 37.78
CA LEU A 7 -9.14 -7.60 36.99
C LEU A 7 -8.50 -8.99 36.75
N ARG A 8 -9.34 -9.97 36.42
CA ARG A 8 -8.85 -11.34 36.11
C ARG A 8 -9.64 -12.06 35.04
N THR A 9 -10.25 -11.38 34.07
CA THR A 9 -11.06 -12.09 33.03
C THR A 9 -10.75 -11.67 31.60
N VAL A 10 -9.70 -10.91 31.33
CA VAL A 10 -9.32 -10.54 29.94
C VAL A 10 -8.08 -11.29 29.45
N ALA A 11 -7.31 -11.91 30.34
CA ALA A 11 -6.08 -12.61 29.94
C ALA A 11 -6.26 -14.09 29.53
N LEU A 12 -7.47 -14.62 29.49
CA LEU A 12 -7.74 -16.06 29.23
C LEU A 12 -8.44 -16.35 27.90
N LEU A 13 -8.72 -15.37 27.06
CA LEU A 13 -9.38 -15.59 25.75
C LEU A 13 -8.40 -15.63 24.56
N ALA A 14 -7.15 -15.24 24.74
CA ALA A 14 -6.13 -15.37 23.69
C ALA A 14 -5.39 -16.73 23.71
N ALA A 15 -5.44 -17.47 24.82
CA ALA A 15 -4.78 -18.78 24.94
C ALA A 15 -5.67 -19.98 24.58
N GLY A 16 -6.95 -19.76 24.30
CA GLY A 16 -7.93 -20.85 24.11
C GLY A 16 -8.10 -21.37 22.69
N LEU A 17 -7.48 -20.76 21.68
CA LEU A 17 -7.70 -21.11 20.27
C LEU A 17 -6.55 -21.89 19.60
N LEU A 18 -5.46 -22.22 20.34
CA LEU A 18 -4.36 -23.04 19.86
C LEU A 18 -4.30 -24.44 20.48
N ALA A 19 -5.25 -24.82 21.33
CA ALA A 19 -5.22 -26.10 22.07
C ALA A 19 -6.33 -27.08 21.64
N THR A 20 -6.38 -27.43 20.34
CA THR A 20 -6.94 -28.70 19.89
C THR A 20 -5.90 -29.47 19.08
N SER A 21 -4.74 -29.73 19.68
CA SER A 21 -3.92 -30.85 19.27
C SER A 21 -4.10 -31.95 20.33
N THR A 22 -4.84 -32.98 19.95
CA THR A 22 -4.98 -34.24 20.67
C THR A 22 -3.65 -34.71 21.23
N ALA A 23 -3.57 -34.81 22.57
CA ALA A 23 -2.50 -35.54 23.23
C ALA A 23 -2.63 -37.02 22.88
N VAL A 24 -1.88 -37.47 21.90
CA VAL A 24 -1.57 -38.88 21.69
C VAL A 24 -0.22 -39.12 22.33
N SER A 25 -0.23 -39.89 23.40
CA SER A 25 0.98 -40.44 24.01
C SER A 25 1.77 -41.30 22.99
N LEU A 26 2.91 -40.81 22.55
CA LEU A 26 3.78 -41.48 21.62
C LEU A 26 4.87 -42.25 22.41
N ALA A 27 4.82 -43.56 22.26
CA ALA A 27 5.95 -44.42 22.48
C ALA A 27 7.10 -43.98 21.53
N ALA A 28 8.30 -43.80 22.07
CA ALA A 28 9.48 -43.37 21.33
C ALA A 28 9.90 -44.46 20.32
N THR A 29 9.51 -44.28 19.08
CA THR A 29 10.23 -44.79 17.93
C THR A 29 10.81 -43.58 17.22
N SER A 30 12.09 -43.62 16.86
CA SER A 30 12.82 -42.62 16.11
C SER A 30 12.24 -42.47 14.71
N ALA A 31 11.06 -41.83 14.63
CA ALA A 31 10.54 -41.30 13.38
C ALA A 31 11.27 -39.97 13.14
N ASN A 32 11.94 -39.81 12.01
CA ASN A 32 12.39 -38.50 11.52
C ASN A 32 11.20 -37.53 11.65
N ALA A 33 11.30 -36.60 12.59
CA ALA A 33 10.30 -35.56 12.70
C ALA A 33 10.16 -34.89 11.32
N ALA A 34 8.98 -34.91 10.74
CA ALA A 34 8.75 -34.30 9.45
C ALA A 34 9.23 -32.83 9.51
N ALA A 35 10.02 -32.43 8.54
CA ALA A 35 10.59 -31.09 8.52
C ALA A 35 9.44 -30.07 8.57
N LYS A 36 9.58 -29.02 9.39
CA LYS A 36 8.61 -27.93 9.47
C LYS A 36 8.40 -27.33 8.09
N SER A 37 7.16 -27.19 7.64
CA SER A 37 6.81 -26.67 6.31
C SER A 37 5.74 -25.58 6.35
N THR A 38 5.33 -25.16 7.54
CA THR A 38 4.42 -24.02 7.76
C THR A 38 5.23 -22.85 8.29
N VAL A 39 5.04 -21.67 7.69
CA VAL A 39 5.59 -20.40 8.16
C VAL A 39 4.43 -19.53 8.65
N ILE A 40 4.58 -18.98 9.84
CA ILE A 40 3.63 -18.03 10.45
C ILE A 40 4.28 -16.66 10.48
N ILE A 41 3.69 -15.71 9.73
CA ILE A 41 4.15 -14.33 9.61
C ILE A 41 3.22 -13.45 10.44
N ASN A 42 3.78 -12.57 11.26
CA ASN A 42 2.98 -11.53 11.93
C ASN A 42 2.73 -10.36 11.00
N GLU A 43 1.47 -9.93 10.94
CA GLU A 43 1.05 -8.67 10.36
C GLU A 43 0.41 -7.77 11.41
N THR A 44 0.72 -6.46 11.36
CA THR A 44 0.19 -5.50 12.33
C THR A 44 -1.19 -4.96 11.98
N THR A 45 -1.69 -5.27 10.80
CA THR A 45 -3.02 -4.89 10.30
C THR A 45 -3.75 -6.13 9.83
N ALA A 46 -5.00 -6.29 10.19
CA ALA A 46 -5.80 -7.41 9.70
C ALA A 46 -6.15 -7.22 8.21
N MET A 47 -6.26 -8.34 7.50
CA MET A 47 -6.79 -8.34 6.13
C MET A 47 -8.21 -7.76 6.10
N THR A 48 -8.46 -6.89 5.15
CA THR A 48 -9.79 -6.29 4.91
C THR A 48 -10.44 -6.80 3.64
N SER A 49 -9.63 -7.28 2.67
CA SER A 49 -10.11 -7.72 1.36
C SER A 49 -9.11 -8.69 0.72
N LEU A 50 -9.60 -9.56 -0.15
CA LEU A 50 -8.78 -10.33 -1.09
C LEU A 50 -8.41 -9.52 -2.34
N ASN A 51 -8.95 -8.31 -2.51
CA ASN A 51 -8.63 -7.36 -3.57
C ASN A 51 -7.96 -6.13 -2.96
N ALA A 52 -6.65 -5.96 -3.19
CA ALA A 52 -5.88 -4.82 -2.70
C ALA A 52 -5.92 -3.60 -3.66
N SER A 53 -6.75 -3.63 -4.71
CA SER A 53 -6.70 -2.65 -5.80
C SER A 53 -7.85 -1.63 -5.78
N THR A 54 -8.62 -1.55 -4.67
CA THR A 54 -9.57 -0.45 -4.45
C THR A 54 -8.98 0.58 -3.48
N PRO A 55 -9.41 1.84 -3.48
CA PRO A 55 -8.90 2.86 -2.56
C PRO A 55 -9.00 2.45 -1.08
N ASP A 56 -10.12 1.85 -0.66
CA ASP A 56 -10.34 1.43 0.72
C ASP A 56 -9.53 0.20 1.15
N THR A 57 -9.07 -0.60 0.20
CA THR A 57 -8.41 -1.88 0.46
C THR A 57 -6.94 -1.91 0.06
N ASN A 58 -6.40 -0.79 -0.42
CA ASN A 58 -4.98 -0.63 -0.77
C ASN A 58 -4.11 -0.57 0.50
N LEU A 59 -3.96 -1.72 1.16
CA LEU A 59 -3.21 -1.92 2.39
C LEU A 59 -2.07 -2.90 2.16
N VAL A 60 -0.94 -2.69 2.85
CA VAL A 60 0.25 -3.56 2.77
C VAL A 60 -0.11 -5.03 3.01
N THR A 61 -0.83 -5.32 4.10
CA THR A 61 -1.25 -6.70 4.43
C THR A 61 -2.08 -7.37 3.32
N ASN A 62 -3.03 -6.63 2.70
CA ASN A 62 -3.80 -7.15 1.57
C ASN A 62 -2.89 -7.42 0.36
N THR A 63 -1.93 -6.53 0.09
CA THR A 63 -0.95 -6.65 -0.99
C THR A 63 -0.03 -7.85 -0.78
N ASP A 64 0.46 -8.08 0.44
CA ASP A 64 1.34 -9.21 0.77
C ASP A 64 0.64 -10.55 0.58
N ILE A 65 -0.62 -10.65 1.04
CA ILE A 65 -1.44 -11.86 0.83
C ILE A 65 -1.70 -12.07 -0.67
N GLN A 66 -2.08 -11.02 -1.40
CA GLN A 66 -2.34 -11.08 -2.84
C GLN A 66 -1.07 -11.42 -3.63
N TYR A 67 0.11 -10.96 -3.20
CA TYR A 67 1.38 -11.24 -3.86
C TYR A 67 1.71 -12.74 -3.87
N LEU A 68 1.42 -13.48 -2.79
CA LEU A 68 1.59 -14.93 -2.77
C LEU A 68 0.58 -15.65 -3.69
N ALA A 69 -0.57 -15.02 -3.93
CA ALA A 69 -1.68 -15.59 -4.71
C ALA A 69 -1.68 -15.15 -6.18
N SER A 70 -0.74 -14.31 -6.62
CA SER A 70 -0.68 -13.80 -7.98
C SER A 70 0.72 -13.89 -8.59
N ALA A 71 0.78 -13.98 -9.92
CA ALA A 71 1.99 -13.87 -10.72
C ALA A 71 1.71 -13.05 -11.97
N GLY A 72 2.70 -12.35 -12.49
CA GLY A 72 2.57 -11.51 -13.66
C GLY A 72 3.88 -11.38 -14.42
N PHE A 73 4.00 -10.37 -15.27
CA PHE A 73 5.13 -10.18 -16.19
C PHE A 73 6.45 -9.80 -15.53
N TRP A 74 6.41 -9.29 -14.28
CA TRP A 74 7.60 -8.79 -13.58
C TRP A 74 7.40 -8.81 -12.07
N TYR A 75 8.49 -8.67 -11.36
CA TYR A 75 8.57 -8.40 -9.92
C TYR A 75 9.83 -7.58 -9.63
N TYR A 76 9.95 -7.00 -8.44
CA TYR A 76 11.18 -6.37 -7.99
C TYR A 76 11.99 -7.31 -7.10
N ASP A 77 13.32 -7.28 -7.25
CA ASP A 77 14.23 -7.95 -6.31
C ASP A 77 14.54 -7.06 -5.09
N ASN A 78 15.39 -7.54 -4.21
CA ASN A 78 15.78 -6.78 -3.01
C ASN A 78 16.72 -5.60 -3.28
N GLY A 79 17.26 -5.47 -4.48
CA GLY A 79 18.03 -4.31 -4.92
C GLY A 79 17.20 -3.29 -5.70
N PRO A 80 15.90 -3.19 -5.47
CA PRO A 80 14.74 -2.75 -6.25
C PRO A 80 14.95 -2.74 -7.78
N ASN A 81 15.57 -3.81 -8.31
CA ASN A 81 15.69 -3.97 -9.75
C ASN A 81 14.45 -4.66 -10.30
N LEU A 82 13.92 -4.15 -11.41
CA LEU A 82 12.81 -4.78 -12.13
C LEU A 82 13.29 -6.08 -12.80
N VAL A 83 12.72 -7.20 -12.38
CA VAL A 83 13.02 -8.52 -12.94
C VAL A 83 11.87 -8.98 -13.82
N ARG A 84 12.15 -9.26 -15.08
CA ARG A 84 11.15 -9.83 -16.02
C ARG A 84 10.87 -11.28 -15.67
N ASN A 85 9.61 -11.60 -15.46
CA ASN A 85 9.17 -12.97 -15.25
C ASN A 85 8.88 -13.67 -16.59
N THR A 86 9.93 -14.18 -17.21
CA THR A 86 9.85 -14.87 -18.51
C THR A 86 9.07 -16.19 -18.48
N LYS A 87 8.74 -16.68 -17.28
CA LYS A 87 7.85 -17.83 -17.10
C LYS A 87 6.39 -17.47 -17.34
N PHE A 88 5.96 -16.27 -16.96
CA PHE A 88 4.62 -15.78 -17.23
C PHE A 88 4.46 -15.37 -18.68
N GLY A 89 5.43 -14.65 -19.20
CA GLY A 89 5.32 -14.13 -20.56
C GLY A 89 6.43 -13.16 -20.92
N ASN A 90 6.20 -12.39 -21.97
CA ASN A 90 7.13 -11.36 -22.41
C ASN A 90 6.38 -10.07 -22.77
N PHE A 91 7.10 -8.95 -22.71
CA PHE A 91 6.58 -7.67 -23.16
C PHE A 91 7.67 -6.85 -23.85
N SER A 92 7.29 -6.11 -24.90
CA SER A 92 8.21 -5.32 -25.72
C SER A 92 7.52 -4.17 -26.40
N ILE A 93 8.29 -3.12 -26.65
CA ILE A 93 7.86 -2.03 -27.53
C ILE A 93 7.75 -2.58 -28.95
N VAL A 94 6.58 -2.45 -29.57
CA VAL A 94 6.32 -2.85 -30.96
C VAL A 94 6.21 -1.65 -31.90
N ARG A 95 5.99 -0.45 -31.33
CA ARG A 95 6.00 0.81 -32.05
C ARG A 95 6.49 1.95 -31.16
N ASN A 96 7.36 2.80 -31.67
CA ASN A 96 7.85 3.99 -30.97
C ASN A 96 8.04 5.12 -31.99
N GLN A 97 6.97 5.85 -32.24
CA GLN A 97 6.94 7.00 -33.14
C GLN A 97 6.26 8.16 -32.42
N ALA A 98 6.51 9.40 -32.86
CA ALA A 98 5.85 10.56 -32.29
C ALA A 98 4.32 10.44 -32.42
N GLY A 99 3.61 10.50 -31.29
CA GLY A 99 2.16 10.35 -31.24
C GLY A 99 1.64 8.90 -31.35
N ASP A 100 2.53 7.89 -31.38
CA ASP A 100 2.14 6.49 -31.57
C ASP A 100 3.16 5.55 -30.89
N PHE A 101 2.87 5.20 -29.65
CA PHE A 101 3.69 4.30 -28.84
C PHE A 101 2.89 3.06 -28.46
N GLU A 102 3.40 1.88 -28.82
CA GLU A 102 2.70 0.63 -28.58
C GLU A 102 3.61 -0.39 -27.88
N VAL A 103 3.03 -1.05 -26.85
CA VAL A 103 3.69 -2.13 -26.10
C VAL A 103 2.83 -3.39 -26.19
N ALA A 104 3.43 -4.50 -26.61
CA ALA A 104 2.78 -5.80 -26.63
C ALA A 104 3.16 -6.61 -25.38
N TYR A 105 2.16 -7.25 -24.77
CA TYR A 105 2.27 -8.13 -23.61
C TYR A 105 1.73 -9.51 -23.98
N SER A 106 2.61 -10.50 -24.07
CA SER A 106 2.27 -11.86 -24.51
C SER A 106 2.38 -12.85 -23.36
N VAL A 107 1.29 -13.55 -23.06
CA VAL A 107 1.25 -14.64 -22.07
C VAL A 107 1.80 -15.92 -22.70
N ASN A 108 2.62 -16.68 -21.98
CA ASN A 108 3.10 -17.98 -22.45
C ASN A 108 1.96 -18.99 -22.51
N HIS A 109 2.01 -19.87 -23.50
CA HIS A 109 1.05 -20.98 -23.62
C HIS A 109 1.24 -22.00 -22.49
N GLY A 110 0.13 -22.66 -22.09
CA GLY A 110 0.14 -23.73 -21.09
C GLY A 110 0.09 -23.27 -19.64
N LEU A 111 -0.02 -21.96 -19.39
CA LEU A 111 -0.27 -21.42 -18.06
C LEU A 111 -1.74 -21.58 -17.69
N VAL A 112 -2.03 -21.86 -16.40
CA VAL A 112 -3.38 -22.09 -15.93
C VAL A 112 -3.64 -21.45 -14.57
N TRP A 113 -4.85 -21.03 -14.34
CA TRP A 113 -5.36 -20.66 -13.03
C TRP A 113 -5.42 -21.88 -12.10
N SER A 114 -5.60 -21.67 -10.80
CA SER A 114 -5.67 -22.73 -9.80
C SER A 114 -6.84 -23.73 -10.02
N ASP A 115 -7.89 -23.34 -10.70
CA ASP A 115 -8.99 -24.22 -11.13
C ASP A 115 -8.67 -25.00 -12.42
N GLY A 116 -7.59 -24.65 -13.12
CA GLY A 116 -7.13 -25.28 -14.38
C GLY A 116 -7.56 -24.57 -15.64
N THR A 117 -8.25 -23.44 -15.54
CA THR A 117 -8.61 -22.61 -16.69
C THR A 117 -7.34 -21.99 -17.30
N PRO A 118 -7.12 -22.08 -18.63
CA PRO A 118 -5.95 -21.46 -19.28
C PRO A 118 -5.88 -19.95 -19.03
N ILE A 119 -4.69 -19.45 -18.73
CA ILE A 119 -4.39 -18.00 -18.70
C ILE A 119 -4.13 -17.54 -20.12
N THR A 120 -4.79 -16.48 -20.56
CA THR A 120 -4.71 -15.93 -21.91
C THR A 120 -4.68 -14.41 -21.89
N GLY A 121 -4.53 -13.77 -23.04
CA GLY A 121 -4.63 -12.32 -23.16
C GLY A 121 -5.99 -11.74 -22.75
N ALA A 122 -7.06 -12.54 -22.76
CA ALA A 122 -8.36 -12.10 -22.24
C ALA A 122 -8.28 -11.72 -20.75
N ASP A 123 -7.47 -12.44 -19.95
CA ASP A 123 -7.27 -12.18 -18.54
C ASP A 123 -6.51 -10.85 -18.29
N LEU A 124 -5.87 -10.29 -19.30
CA LEU A 124 -5.15 -9.02 -19.25
C LEU A 124 -6.06 -7.80 -19.54
N LEU A 125 -7.18 -8.01 -20.24
CA LEU A 125 -8.07 -6.90 -20.67
C LEU A 125 -8.76 -6.19 -19.51
N LEU A 126 -8.97 -6.88 -18.39
CA LEU A 126 -9.58 -6.25 -17.21
C LEU A 126 -8.74 -5.07 -16.71
N SER A 127 -7.41 -5.15 -16.81
CA SER A 127 -6.53 -4.05 -16.41
C SER A 127 -6.81 -2.75 -17.16
N HIS A 128 -7.25 -2.82 -18.43
CA HIS A 128 -7.65 -1.63 -19.16
C HIS A 128 -8.92 -1.00 -18.59
N ILE A 129 -9.90 -1.83 -18.20
CA ILE A 129 -11.12 -1.34 -17.53
C ILE A 129 -10.78 -0.64 -16.22
N LEU A 130 -9.86 -1.24 -15.45
CA LEU A 130 -9.43 -0.75 -14.13
C LEU A 130 -8.55 0.51 -14.17
N SER A 131 -8.06 0.90 -15.35
CA SER A 131 -7.07 1.97 -15.47
C SER A 131 -7.40 2.97 -16.58
N SER A 132 -8.60 2.90 -17.20
CA SER A 132 -9.01 3.85 -18.25
C SER A 132 -10.35 4.50 -17.93
N SER A 133 -10.30 5.77 -17.51
CA SER A 133 -11.48 6.60 -17.26
C SER A 133 -12.34 6.76 -18.52
N ASP A 134 -11.70 6.88 -19.68
CA ASP A 134 -12.41 6.97 -20.97
C ASP A 134 -13.19 5.69 -21.29
N TYR A 135 -12.61 4.52 -21.01
CA TYR A 135 -13.33 3.26 -21.16
C TYR A 135 -14.49 3.18 -20.16
N SER A 136 -14.24 3.50 -18.88
CA SER A 136 -15.26 3.48 -17.83
C SER A 136 -16.47 4.34 -18.18
N LYS A 137 -16.24 5.58 -18.58
CA LYS A 137 -17.31 6.51 -19.04
C LYS A 137 -18.06 5.95 -20.22
N LYS A 138 -17.37 5.51 -21.26
CA LYS A 138 -17.95 5.02 -22.50
C LYS A 138 -18.79 3.76 -22.31
N ALA A 139 -18.33 2.84 -21.48
CA ALA A 139 -19.02 1.61 -21.14
C ALA A 139 -20.18 1.81 -20.11
N GLY A 140 -20.43 3.05 -19.67
CA GLY A 140 -21.48 3.36 -18.70
C GLY A 140 -21.21 2.84 -17.30
N LEU A 141 -19.92 2.70 -16.94
CA LEU A 141 -19.49 2.18 -15.64
C LEU A 141 -19.32 3.30 -14.58
N GLY A 142 -19.45 4.55 -14.96
CA GLY A 142 -19.23 5.75 -14.16
C GLY A 142 -18.02 6.55 -14.63
N ASP A 143 -17.90 7.80 -14.16
CA ASP A 143 -16.75 8.66 -14.42
C ASP A 143 -15.86 8.71 -13.18
N PRO A 144 -14.69 8.05 -13.16
CA PRO A 144 -13.79 8.06 -12.01
C PRO A 144 -13.35 9.45 -11.53
N ASN A 145 -13.50 10.48 -12.39
CA ASN A 145 -13.13 11.84 -12.03
C ASN A 145 -14.24 12.61 -11.29
N THR A 146 -15.48 12.08 -11.28
CA THR A 146 -16.63 12.77 -10.70
C THR A 146 -17.51 11.89 -9.82
N ASP A 147 -17.42 10.57 -9.96
CA ASP A 147 -18.27 9.60 -9.27
C ASP A 147 -17.45 8.36 -8.87
N THR A 148 -18.00 7.53 -7.97
CA THR A 148 -17.45 6.19 -7.76
C THR A 148 -17.87 5.29 -8.93
N PRO A 149 -16.92 4.81 -9.75
CA PRO A 149 -17.28 3.91 -10.85
C PRO A 149 -17.63 2.52 -10.33
N ALA A 150 -18.30 1.70 -11.17
CA ALA A 150 -18.60 0.31 -10.83
C ALA A 150 -17.33 -0.48 -10.47
N PHE A 151 -16.25 -0.28 -11.23
CA PHE A 151 -14.92 -0.73 -10.82
C PHE A 151 -14.22 0.38 -10.06
N ASN A 152 -14.31 0.38 -8.73
CA ASN A 152 -13.65 1.38 -7.88
C ASN A 152 -12.16 1.07 -7.73
N SER A 153 -11.36 1.41 -8.74
CA SER A 153 -9.95 1.04 -8.86
C SER A 153 -9.00 2.19 -8.53
N VAL A 154 -7.87 1.88 -7.87
CA VAL A 154 -6.74 2.82 -7.71
C VAL A 154 -5.96 3.06 -9.00
N GLY A 155 -6.29 2.39 -10.09
CA GLY A 155 -5.57 2.49 -11.37
C GLY A 155 -5.95 3.70 -12.22
N TYR A 156 -7.01 4.43 -11.88
CA TYR A 156 -7.42 5.64 -12.61
C TYR A 156 -6.55 6.86 -12.27
N GLY A 157 -6.54 7.84 -13.16
CA GLY A 157 -5.86 9.13 -12.96
C GLY A 157 -4.33 9.08 -13.07
N GLY A 158 -3.75 7.93 -13.38
CA GLY A 158 -2.30 7.77 -13.55
C GLY A 158 -1.83 7.89 -15.01
N PRO A 159 -0.52 7.70 -15.28
CA PRO A 159 0.05 7.83 -16.64
C PRO A 159 -0.59 6.91 -17.67
N TYR A 160 -1.03 5.71 -17.26
CA TYR A 160 -1.78 4.83 -18.15
C TYR A 160 -3.06 5.52 -18.63
N ASP A 161 -3.86 6.02 -17.71
CA ASP A 161 -5.15 6.67 -18.00
C ASP A 161 -5.00 7.92 -18.86
N ASN A 162 -4.01 8.75 -18.56
CA ASN A 162 -3.75 10.01 -19.25
C ASN A 162 -3.34 9.80 -20.71
N HIS A 163 -2.66 8.70 -21.03
CA HIS A 163 -2.00 8.49 -22.33
C HIS A 163 -2.54 7.34 -23.16
N VAL A 164 -3.33 6.41 -22.56
CA VAL A 164 -3.85 5.25 -23.30
C VAL A 164 -4.86 5.69 -24.38
N LYS A 165 -4.70 5.15 -25.58
CA LYS A 165 -5.62 5.36 -26.72
C LYS A 165 -6.41 4.11 -27.06
N GLY A 166 -6.03 2.97 -26.49
CA GLY A 166 -6.76 1.73 -26.65
C GLY A 166 -5.92 0.50 -26.44
N VAL A 167 -6.59 -0.62 -26.44
CA VAL A 167 -5.98 -1.95 -26.37
C VAL A 167 -6.56 -2.85 -27.43
N SER A 168 -5.79 -3.84 -27.85
CA SER A 168 -6.24 -4.88 -28.77
C SER A 168 -5.76 -6.24 -28.32
N LEU A 169 -6.60 -7.26 -28.53
CA LEU A 169 -6.27 -8.67 -28.33
C LEU A 169 -5.92 -9.29 -29.67
N SER A 170 -4.81 -10.03 -29.73
CA SER A 170 -4.38 -10.77 -30.93
C SER A 170 -5.39 -11.86 -31.31
N SER A 171 -5.35 -12.28 -32.57
CA SER A 171 -6.27 -13.32 -33.09
C SER A 171 -6.08 -14.70 -32.45
N ASP A 172 -4.87 -15.00 -31.95
CA ASP A 172 -4.57 -16.22 -31.19
C ASP A 172 -4.99 -16.11 -29.71
N GLY A 173 -5.40 -14.92 -29.25
CA GLY A 173 -5.88 -14.67 -27.90
C GLY A 173 -4.82 -14.60 -26.81
N TYR A 174 -3.52 -14.54 -27.12
CA TYR A 174 -2.46 -14.59 -26.11
C TYR A 174 -1.70 -13.28 -25.93
N THR A 175 -1.84 -12.32 -26.84
CA THR A 175 -1.14 -11.03 -26.79
C THR A 175 -2.13 -9.87 -26.68
N VAL A 176 -1.90 -9.00 -25.71
CA VAL A 176 -2.56 -7.69 -25.60
C VAL A 176 -1.57 -6.62 -26.00
N THR A 177 -1.95 -5.78 -26.97
CA THR A 177 -1.18 -4.58 -27.34
C THR A 177 -1.87 -3.35 -26.78
N VAL A 178 -1.13 -2.57 -25.99
CA VAL A 178 -1.57 -1.28 -25.44
C VAL A 178 -0.99 -0.17 -26.28
N LYS A 179 -1.84 0.73 -26.74
CA LYS A 179 -1.48 1.91 -27.53
C LYS A 179 -1.57 3.17 -26.68
N TYR A 180 -0.51 3.98 -26.73
CA TYR A 180 -0.42 5.28 -26.08
C TYR A 180 -0.19 6.39 -27.11
N ASP A 181 -0.54 7.63 -26.75
CA ASP A 181 -0.28 8.81 -27.60
C ASP A 181 1.17 9.30 -27.56
N SER A 182 1.95 8.84 -26.59
CA SER A 182 3.34 9.22 -26.40
C SER A 182 4.14 8.12 -25.70
N PHE A 183 5.47 8.19 -25.78
CA PHE A 183 6.35 7.30 -25.03
C PHE A 183 6.09 7.42 -23.53
N GLN A 184 5.97 6.28 -22.86
CA GLN A 184 5.77 6.21 -21.41
C GLN A 184 7.09 5.81 -20.74
N PRO A 185 7.65 6.63 -19.82
CA PRO A 185 8.91 6.30 -19.15
C PRO A 185 8.80 5.01 -18.32
N ASP A 186 7.65 4.80 -17.69
CA ASP A 186 7.36 3.66 -16.83
C ASP A 186 6.69 2.48 -17.58
N TRP A 187 6.79 2.43 -18.92
CA TRP A 187 6.10 1.45 -19.77
C TRP A 187 6.27 0.00 -19.35
N GLN A 188 7.37 -0.34 -18.70
CA GLN A 188 7.63 -1.71 -18.23
C GLN A 188 6.70 -2.13 -17.10
N ILE A 189 6.26 -1.18 -16.28
CA ILE A 189 5.42 -1.42 -15.10
C ILE A 189 3.98 -0.94 -15.28
N LEU A 190 3.67 -0.22 -16.36
CA LEU A 190 2.30 0.17 -16.73
C LEU A 190 1.54 -0.96 -17.43
N GLY A 191 2.18 -2.14 -17.59
CA GLY A 191 1.58 -3.29 -18.25
C GLY A 191 0.44 -3.92 -17.46
N PRO A 192 -0.42 -4.69 -18.15
CA PRO A 192 -1.56 -5.33 -17.54
C PRO A 192 -1.16 -6.46 -16.59
N SER A 193 -1.89 -6.57 -15.48
CA SER A 193 -1.85 -7.73 -14.58
C SER A 193 -2.97 -8.71 -14.94
N PRO A 194 -2.76 -10.03 -14.82
CA PRO A 194 -3.80 -11.01 -15.10
C PRO A 194 -4.87 -11.02 -14.00
N ALA A 195 -6.12 -11.19 -14.40
CA ALA A 195 -7.25 -11.40 -13.50
C ALA A 195 -8.11 -12.57 -14.01
N PRO A 196 -8.71 -13.40 -13.11
CA PRO A 196 -9.51 -14.56 -13.50
C PRO A 196 -10.88 -14.11 -14.04
N VAL A 197 -10.91 -13.52 -15.25
CA VAL A 197 -12.12 -12.91 -15.84
C VAL A 197 -13.26 -13.92 -16.04
N HIS A 198 -12.95 -15.21 -16.24
CA HIS A 198 -13.96 -16.27 -16.29
C HIS A 198 -14.69 -16.40 -14.94
N ALA A 199 -13.99 -16.27 -13.82
CA ALA A 199 -14.60 -16.33 -12.50
C ALA A 199 -15.53 -15.14 -12.24
N LEU A 200 -15.09 -13.93 -12.61
CA LEU A 200 -15.93 -12.75 -12.53
C LEU A 200 -17.19 -12.89 -13.40
N GLU A 201 -17.05 -13.37 -14.63
CA GLU A 201 -18.16 -13.57 -15.54
C GLU A 201 -19.16 -14.63 -15.02
N LEU A 202 -18.65 -15.72 -14.44
CA LEU A 202 -19.48 -16.74 -13.79
C LEU A 202 -20.25 -16.16 -12.59
N MET A 203 -19.65 -15.28 -11.81
CA MET A 203 -20.34 -14.60 -10.70
C MET A 203 -21.39 -13.61 -11.21
N VAL A 204 -21.15 -12.94 -12.34
CA VAL A 204 -22.19 -12.14 -13.04
C VAL A 204 -23.41 -13.01 -13.37
N ASP A 205 -23.19 -14.26 -13.78
CA ASP A 205 -24.26 -15.25 -14.04
C ASP A 205 -24.83 -15.91 -12.78
N GLY A 206 -24.41 -15.48 -11.58
CA GLY A 206 -24.89 -15.99 -10.30
C GLY A 206 -24.34 -17.35 -9.92
N LYS A 207 -23.23 -17.80 -10.52
CA LYS A 207 -22.57 -19.06 -10.12
C LYS A 207 -21.85 -18.89 -8.78
N THR A 208 -21.93 -19.93 -7.95
CA THR A 208 -21.33 -19.95 -6.61
C THR A 208 -20.38 -21.13 -6.40
N GLY A 209 -19.87 -21.73 -7.48
CA GLY A 209 -18.95 -22.86 -7.42
C GLY A 209 -18.14 -23.03 -8.68
N LEU A 210 -17.04 -23.78 -8.59
CA LEU A 210 -16.17 -24.10 -9.72
C LEU A 210 -16.98 -24.79 -10.84
N GLN A 211 -16.63 -24.46 -12.07
CA GLN A 211 -17.31 -24.95 -13.27
C GLN A 211 -16.39 -25.84 -14.12
N SER A 212 -16.97 -26.50 -15.13
CA SER A 212 -16.19 -27.29 -16.09
C SER A 212 -15.34 -26.41 -17.01
N ALA A 213 -14.28 -26.97 -17.59
CA ALA A 213 -13.39 -26.25 -18.50
C ALA A 213 -14.12 -25.59 -19.68
N SER A 214 -15.17 -26.25 -20.22
CA SER A 214 -15.98 -25.71 -21.33
C SER A 214 -16.82 -24.50 -20.88
N VAL A 215 -17.39 -24.54 -19.68
CA VAL A 215 -18.14 -23.41 -19.10
C VAL A 215 -17.20 -22.23 -18.81
N ASN A 216 -16.02 -22.48 -18.24
CA ASN A 216 -15.00 -21.46 -17.99
C ASN A 216 -14.51 -20.81 -19.30
N ALA A 217 -14.32 -21.61 -20.36
CA ALA A 217 -13.93 -21.09 -21.68
C ALA A 217 -15.04 -20.20 -22.28
N ALA A 218 -16.31 -20.61 -22.15
CA ALA A 218 -17.45 -19.81 -22.60
C ALA A 218 -17.58 -18.49 -21.82
N ALA A 219 -17.40 -18.53 -20.50
CA ALA A 219 -17.41 -17.34 -19.66
C ALA A 219 -16.29 -16.36 -20.06
N LYS A 220 -15.08 -16.85 -20.33
CA LYS A 220 -13.97 -16.02 -20.81
C LYS A 220 -14.28 -15.38 -22.18
N ALA A 221 -14.87 -16.13 -23.11
CA ALA A 221 -15.29 -15.61 -24.42
C ALA A 221 -16.42 -14.57 -24.27
N GLN A 222 -17.33 -14.76 -23.31
CA GLN A 222 -18.36 -13.78 -22.99
C GLN A 222 -17.75 -12.49 -22.47
N PHE A 223 -16.76 -12.56 -21.55
CA PHE A 223 -16.03 -11.36 -21.08
C PHE A 223 -15.41 -10.58 -22.23
N VAL A 224 -14.75 -11.24 -23.19
CA VAL A 224 -14.18 -10.55 -24.38
C VAL A 224 -15.28 -9.88 -25.20
N THR A 225 -16.45 -10.53 -25.31
CA THR A 225 -17.62 -9.96 -26.00
C THR A 225 -18.12 -8.71 -25.28
N ASP A 226 -18.25 -8.76 -23.96
CA ASP A 226 -18.69 -7.64 -23.12
C ASP A 226 -17.68 -6.49 -23.11
N PHE A 227 -16.39 -6.79 -23.05
CA PHE A 227 -15.32 -5.82 -23.20
C PHE A 227 -15.42 -5.06 -24.53
N ASN A 228 -15.57 -5.78 -25.64
CA ASN A 228 -15.71 -5.16 -26.97
C ASN A 228 -17.02 -4.38 -27.12
N ALA A 229 -18.10 -4.80 -26.46
CA ALA A 229 -19.35 -4.05 -26.41
C ALA A 229 -19.19 -2.74 -25.60
N GLY A 230 -18.46 -2.77 -24.49
CA GLY A 230 -18.12 -1.59 -23.68
C GLY A 230 -17.36 -0.52 -24.47
N LEU A 231 -16.52 -0.91 -25.41
CA LEU A 231 -15.87 0.03 -26.35
C LEU A 231 -16.85 0.79 -27.24
N LYS A 232 -18.08 0.30 -27.37
CA LYS A 232 -19.12 0.88 -28.24
C LYS A 232 -20.23 1.62 -27.47
N GLY A 233 -20.37 1.36 -26.18
CA GLY A 233 -21.40 1.97 -25.34
C GLY A 233 -21.66 1.22 -24.05
N SER A 234 -22.68 1.60 -23.32
CA SER A 234 -23.03 1.04 -22.01
C SER A 234 -23.22 -0.47 -22.03
N ASN A 235 -22.63 -1.13 -21.03
CA ASN A 235 -22.72 -2.57 -20.83
C ASN A 235 -23.11 -2.91 -19.38
N SER A 236 -24.33 -3.41 -19.19
CA SER A 236 -24.87 -3.74 -17.87
C SER A 236 -24.18 -4.95 -17.21
N ARG A 237 -23.65 -5.90 -18.00
CA ARG A 237 -22.90 -7.04 -17.47
C ARG A 237 -21.56 -6.58 -16.88
N LEU A 238 -20.83 -5.71 -17.59
CA LEU A 238 -19.61 -5.10 -17.05
C LEU A 238 -19.89 -4.27 -15.79
N LYS A 239 -21.02 -3.57 -15.74
CA LYS A 239 -21.39 -2.83 -14.53
C LYS A 239 -21.58 -3.76 -13.34
N LYS A 240 -22.34 -4.86 -13.52
CA LYS A 240 -22.51 -5.89 -12.49
C LYS A 240 -21.16 -6.55 -12.11
N MET A 241 -20.29 -6.79 -13.09
CA MET A 241 -18.95 -7.31 -12.84
C MET A 241 -18.11 -6.35 -12.00
N GLY A 242 -18.23 -5.05 -12.25
CA GLY A 242 -17.55 -4.01 -11.47
C GLY A 242 -18.01 -3.98 -10.03
N ASP A 243 -19.33 -4.09 -9.80
CA ASP A 243 -19.88 -4.16 -8.45
C ASP A 243 -19.35 -5.40 -7.69
N ILE A 244 -19.26 -6.58 -8.35
CA ILE A 244 -18.66 -7.79 -7.80
C ILE A 244 -17.17 -7.58 -7.50
N TRP A 245 -16.41 -7.05 -8.46
CA TRP A 245 -14.97 -6.84 -8.32
C TRP A 245 -14.64 -5.85 -7.19
N SER A 246 -15.45 -4.82 -7.01
CA SER A 246 -15.24 -3.79 -6.00
C SER A 246 -15.67 -4.22 -4.59
N ASN A 247 -16.66 -5.12 -4.46
CA ASN A 247 -17.31 -5.39 -3.18
C ASN A 247 -17.24 -6.85 -2.72
N ASP A 248 -17.39 -7.84 -3.59
CA ASP A 248 -17.52 -9.24 -3.16
C ASP A 248 -16.20 -9.83 -2.64
N TYR A 249 -15.06 -9.24 -3.02
CA TYR A 249 -13.75 -9.60 -2.48
C TYR A 249 -13.48 -9.00 -1.08
N ASN A 250 -14.35 -8.13 -0.56
CA ASN A 250 -14.23 -7.51 0.76
C ASN A 250 -14.65 -8.47 1.88
N ILE A 251 -14.15 -9.69 1.81
CA ILE A 251 -14.39 -10.74 2.80
C ILE A 251 -13.21 -10.87 3.75
N GLN A 252 -13.52 -11.07 5.03
CA GLN A 252 -12.53 -11.21 6.10
C GLN A 252 -12.56 -12.62 6.70
N ASP A 253 -13.63 -13.37 6.44
CA ASP A 253 -13.77 -14.77 6.80
C ASP A 253 -13.85 -15.62 5.53
N VAL A 254 -12.96 -16.59 5.40
CA VAL A 254 -12.96 -17.57 4.30
C VAL A 254 -13.16 -18.95 4.90
N THR A 255 -14.30 -19.57 4.55
CA THR A 255 -14.74 -20.87 5.06
C THR A 255 -15.08 -21.82 3.91
N SER A 256 -15.52 -23.03 4.21
CA SER A 256 -16.01 -23.97 3.20
C SER A 256 -17.29 -23.51 2.46
N SER A 257 -17.98 -22.49 2.98
CA SER A 257 -19.16 -21.90 2.34
C SER A 257 -18.83 -20.69 1.47
N THR A 258 -17.59 -20.19 1.49
CA THR A 258 -17.17 -19.10 0.64
C THR A 258 -17.20 -19.50 -0.83
N ASN A 259 -17.72 -18.63 -1.70
CA ASN A 259 -17.72 -18.90 -3.15
C ASN A 259 -16.27 -19.11 -3.64
N PRO A 260 -15.90 -20.32 -4.12
CA PRO A 260 -14.52 -20.62 -4.51
C PRO A 260 -14.06 -19.83 -5.76
N LEU A 261 -14.96 -19.20 -6.49
CA LEU A 261 -14.62 -18.33 -7.62
C LEU A 261 -13.84 -17.08 -7.15
N LEU A 262 -14.05 -16.62 -5.91
CA LEU A 262 -13.31 -15.53 -5.29
C LEU A 262 -11.87 -15.92 -4.90
N LEU A 263 -11.55 -17.22 -4.86
CA LEU A 263 -10.26 -17.73 -4.39
C LEU A 263 -9.36 -18.22 -5.53
N ILE A 264 -9.79 -18.07 -6.78
CA ILE A 264 -9.00 -18.48 -7.95
C ILE A 264 -7.75 -17.59 -8.05
N SER A 265 -6.61 -18.23 -8.15
CA SER A 265 -5.31 -17.58 -8.17
C SER A 265 -4.38 -18.20 -9.20
N ASN A 266 -3.31 -17.49 -9.58
CA ASN A 266 -2.22 -18.01 -10.40
C ASN A 266 -0.85 -17.93 -9.68
N GLY A 267 -0.79 -17.43 -8.46
CA GLY A 267 0.43 -17.37 -7.67
C GLY A 267 0.87 -18.71 -7.08
N GLY A 268 1.99 -18.69 -6.35
CA GLY A 268 2.56 -19.88 -5.71
C GLY A 268 1.66 -20.51 -4.64
N TYR A 269 0.73 -19.71 -4.09
CA TYR A 269 -0.19 -20.13 -3.02
C TYR A 269 -1.61 -19.67 -3.31
N ILE A 270 -2.57 -20.35 -2.64
CA ILE A 270 -4.00 -20.11 -2.74
C ILE A 270 -4.54 -19.85 -1.34
N VAL A 271 -5.39 -18.87 -1.16
CA VAL A 271 -6.09 -18.65 0.12
C VAL A 271 -7.00 -19.86 0.40
N GLN A 272 -6.75 -20.54 1.50
CA GLN A 272 -7.51 -21.70 1.95
C GLN A 272 -8.58 -21.32 2.97
N SER A 273 -8.23 -20.45 3.92
CA SER A 273 -9.14 -20.00 4.97
C SER A 273 -8.71 -18.64 5.51
N ALA A 274 -9.65 -17.90 6.06
CA ALA A 274 -9.39 -16.70 6.83
C ALA A 274 -10.35 -16.64 8.02
N VAL A 275 -9.86 -16.10 9.14
CA VAL A 275 -10.64 -15.79 10.33
C VAL A 275 -10.45 -14.30 10.62
N LYS A 276 -11.54 -13.58 10.60
CA LYS A 276 -11.57 -12.12 10.77
C LYS A 276 -10.72 -11.66 11.95
N ASN A 277 -9.88 -10.66 11.74
CA ASN A 277 -8.99 -10.06 12.73
C ASN A 277 -8.02 -11.07 13.41
N THR A 278 -7.88 -12.28 12.89
CA THR A 278 -7.06 -13.34 13.51
C THR A 278 -5.98 -13.83 12.57
N SER A 279 -6.34 -14.37 11.39
CA SER A 279 -5.35 -14.92 10.47
C SER A 279 -5.90 -15.19 9.07
N VAL A 280 -4.98 -15.30 8.11
CA VAL A 280 -5.23 -15.86 6.77
C VAL A 280 -4.26 -17.01 6.53
N THR A 281 -4.77 -18.13 6.05
CA THR A 281 -3.99 -19.32 5.69
C THR A 281 -3.96 -19.49 4.18
N LEU A 282 -2.74 -19.56 3.63
CA LEU A 282 -2.51 -19.89 2.23
C LEU A 282 -1.81 -21.25 2.14
N VAL A 283 -2.22 -22.06 1.17
CA VAL A 283 -1.63 -23.37 0.86
C VAL A 283 -1.03 -23.34 -0.53
N ARG A 284 -0.02 -24.20 -0.75
CA ARG A 284 0.66 -24.28 -2.03
C ARG A 284 -0.30 -24.52 -3.19
N ASN A 285 -0.15 -23.75 -4.27
CA ASN A 285 -0.85 -23.98 -5.52
C ASN A 285 -0.18 -25.12 -6.30
N PRO A 286 -0.82 -26.28 -6.47
CA PRO A 286 -0.22 -27.41 -7.18
C PRO A 286 -0.05 -27.17 -8.69
N LYS A 287 -0.73 -26.15 -9.24
CA LYS A 287 -0.70 -25.80 -10.66
C LYS A 287 0.22 -24.65 -10.99
N TYR A 288 0.90 -24.08 -9.99
CA TYR A 288 1.81 -22.95 -10.17
C TYR A 288 2.99 -23.30 -11.09
N ASN A 289 3.08 -22.65 -12.24
CA ASN A 289 4.16 -22.81 -13.20
C ASN A 289 4.52 -21.51 -13.95
N ASP A 290 3.94 -20.38 -13.54
CA ASP A 290 3.98 -19.09 -14.21
C ASP A 290 4.85 -18.04 -13.50
N GLY A 291 5.69 -18.46 -12.54
CA GLY A 291 6.63 -17.59 -11.83
C GLY A 291 7.91 -18.31 -11.38
N PRO A 292 8.72 -17.67 -10.52
CA PRO A 292 9.92 -18.25 -9.96
C PRO A 292 9.64 -19.57 -9.27
N ALA A 293 10.50 -20.58 -9.49
CA ALA A 293 10.26 -21.92 -8.99
C ALA A 293 10.35 -21.97 -7.45
N ILE A 294 9.33 -22.52 -6.80
CA ILE A 294 9.35 -22.76 -5.36
C ILE A 294 10.46 -23.78 -5.02
N SER A 295 11.21 -23.52 -3.95
CA SER A 295 12.30 -24.38 -3.46
C SER A 295 11.88 -25.85 -3.44
N LYS A 296 12.75 -26.72 -3.97
CA LYS A 296 12.53 -28.18 -3.90
C LYS A 296 13.07 -28.79 -2.60
N VAL A 297 13.89 -28.04 -1.86
CA VAL A 297 14.49 -28.49 -0.60
C VAL A 297 13.68 -27.91 0.55
N ASN A 298 13.07 -28.77 1.34
CA ASN A 298 12.21 -28.40 2.48
C ASN A 298 11.25 -27.23 2.16
N PRO A 299 10.43 -27.36 1.10
CA PRO A 299 9.59 -26.26 0.64
C PRO A 299 8.54 -25.88 1.69
N ILE A 300 8.21 -24.63 1.74
CA ILE A 300 7.06 -24.18 2.54
C ILE A 300 5.79 -24.70 1.86
N SER A 301 4.97 -25.40 2.60
CA SER A 301 3.67 -25.90 2.12
C SER A 301 2.51 -24.98 2.48
N LYS A 302 2.71 -24.15 3.51
CA LYS A 302 1.66 -23.28 4.06
C LYS A 302 2.27 -22.00 4.61
N PHE A 303 1.63 -20.86 4.30
CA PHE A 303 1.82 -19.58 4.97
C PHE A 303 0.59 -19.24 5.80
N ILE A 304 0.80 -18.72 6.99
CA ILE A 304 -0.25 -18.16 7.86
C ILE A 304 0.16 -16.73 8.19
N PHE A 305 -0.64 -15.78 7.77
CA PHE A 305 -0.52 -14.40 8.23
C PHE A 305 -1.35 -14.26 9.50
N ALA A 306 -0.69 -14.07 10.63
CA ALA A 306 -1.30 -13.90 11.93
C ALA A 306 -1.36 -12.40 12.28
N PHE A 307 -2.53 -11.91 12.67
CA PHE A 307 -2.74 -10.50 12.92
C PHE A 307 -2.53 -10.15 14.39
N VAL A 308 -1.32 -9.69 14.73
CA VAL A 308 -0.99 -9.19 16.07
C VAL A 308 -0.64 -7.71 15.95
N THR A 309 -1.54 -6.86 16.41
CA THR A 309 -1.50 -5.41 16.18
C THR A 309 -0.35 -4.72 16.91
N ASP A 310 0.00 -5.22 18.10
CA ASP A 310 1.00 -4.60 18.96
C ASP A 310 2.35 -5.31 18.86
N GLY A 311 3.43 -4.53 18.77
CA GLY A 311 4.79 -5.04 18.58
C GLY A 311 5.28 -5.93 19.74
N ALA A 312 5.03 -5.55 21.00
CA ALA A 312 5.53 -6.30 22.14
C ALA A 312 4.91 -7.72 22.27
N PRO A 313 3.58 -7.93 22.12
CA PRO A 313 3.01 -9.28 22.02
C PRO A 313 3.54 -10.07 20.82
N ALA A 314 3.73 -9.43 19.66
CA ALA A 314 4.27 -10.10 18.49
C ALA A 314 5.73 -10.55 18.71
N ALA A 315 6.58 -9.72 19.33
CA ALA A 315 7.94 -10.08 19.68
C ALA A 315 7.98 -11.23 20.72
N GLN A 316 7.04 -11.24 21.67
CA GLN A 316 6.89 -12.36 22.62
C GLN A 316 6.49 -13.66 21.90
N ALA A 317 5.53 -13.60 20.99
CA ALA A 317 5.07 -14.74 20.20
C ALA A 317 6.23 -15.31 19.34
N LEU A 318 7.09 -14.44 18.78
CA LEU A 318 8.29 -14.86 18.07
C LEU A 318 9.28 -15.57 19.00
N GLY A 319 9.51 -15.01 20.19
CA GLY A 319 10.37 -15.61 21.22
C GLY A 319 9.90 -16.99 21.66
N ASN A 320 8.58 -17.18 21.78
CA ASN A 320 7.94 -18.44 22.13
C ASN A 320 7.90 -19.46 20.96
N GLY A 321 8.16 -19.02 19.72
CA GLY A 321 8.03 -19.85 18.51
C GLY A 321 6.57 -20.03 18.03
N GLU A 322 5.65 -19.20 18.50
CA GLU A 322 4.25 -19.16 18.09
C GLU A 322 4.10 -18.54 16.70
N ILE A 323 5.00 -17.62 16.33
CA ILE A 323 5.21 -17.11 14.97
C ILE A 323 6.65 -17.36 14.52
N ASP A 324 6.90 -17.37 13.22
CA ASP A 324 8.21 -17.57 12.63
C ASP A 324 8.86 -16.30 12.13
N VAL A 325 8.06 -15.31 11.77
CA VAL A 325 8.50 -14.04 11.21
C VAL A 325 7.73 -12.91 11.88
N TYR A 326 8.47 -11.95 12.40
CA TYR A 326 7.97 -10.66 12.82
C TYR A 326 8.16 -9.68 11.65
N ASP A 327 7.05 -9.18 11.14
CA ASP A 327 7.00 -8.06 10.19
C ASP A 327 6.12 -6.97 10.80
N GLY A 328 6.73 -6.10 11.58
CA GLY A 328 6.01 -5.13 12.39
C GLY A 328 6.58 -3.74 12.31
N GLN A 329 5.77 -2.77 12.77
CA GLN A 329 6.21 -1.39 12.88
C GLN A 329 7.12 -1.25 14.11
N PRO A 330 8.41 -0.92 13.95
CA PRO A 330 9.32 -0.84 15.06
C PRO A 330 8.99 0.35 15.96
N ASP A 331 9.00 0.10 17.25
CA ASP A 331 9.21 1.08 18.30
C ASP A 331 10.43 0.70 19.15
N THR A 332 10.91 1.62 19.97
CA THR A 332 12.11 1.40 20.77
C THR A 332 11.96 0.19 21.72
N ALA A 333 10.81 0.01 22.36
CA ALA A 333 10.60 -1.08 23.34
C ALA A 333 10.55 -2.44 22.63
N THR A 334 9.79 -2.55 21.57
CA THR A 334 9.69 -3.75 20.75
C THR A 334 11.05 -4.14 20.16
N PHE A 335 11.83 -3.16 19.67
CA PHE A 335 13.17 -3.40 19.15
C PHE A 335 14.11 -3.98 20.20
N GLN A 336 14.13 -3.43 21.42
CA GLN A 336 14.95 -3.96 22.50
C GLN A 336 14.55 -5.38 22.90
N GLN A 337 13.24 -5.68 22.91
CA GLN A 337 12.74 -7.02 23.16
C GLN A 337 13.22 -8.01 22.09
N LEU A 338 13.09 -7.67 20.80
CA LEU A 338 13.57 -8.51 19.68
C LEU A 338 15.07 -8.75 19.77
N LYS A 339 15.86 -7.72 20.09
CA LYS A 339 17.31 -7.80 20.24
C LYS A 339 17.73 -8.77 21.36
N GLY A 340 16.90 -8.91 22.39
CA GLY A 340 17.11 -9.85 23.50
C GLY A 340 16.84 -11.32 23.17
N LEU A 341 16.20 -11.65 22.04
CA LEU A 341 15.85 -13.02 21.70
C LEU A 341 17.04 -13.78 21.10
N SER A 342 17.30 -14.98 21.62
CA SER A 342 18.47 -15.79 21.22
C SER A 342 18.19 -16.74 20.03
N ASN A 343 16.92 -17.08 19.79
CA ASN A 343 16.49 -18.08 18.80
C ASN A 343 16.14 -17.50 17.42
N ILE A 344 16.32 -16.19 17.23
CA ILE A 344 15.97 -15.46 16.01
C ILE A 344 17.21 -14.94 15.28
N LYS A 345 17.02 -14.58 14.02
CA LYS A 345 17.88 -13.68 13.27
C LYS A 345 17.19 -12.32 13.20
N LEU A 346 17.89 -11.27 13.60
CA LEU A 346 17.48 -9.88 13.45
C LEU A 346 18.21 -9.29 12.24
N SER A 347 17.49 -8.68 11.31
CA SER A 347 18.02 -7.91 10.20
C SER A 347 17.55 -6.47 10.33
N LEU A 348 18.44 -5.53 10.10
CA LEU A 348 18.17 -4.09 10.09
C LEU A 348 18.49 -3.60 8.69
N ASP A 349 17.48 -3.09 8.01
CA ASP A 349 17.57 -2.61 6.65
C ASP A 349 16.84 -1.26 6.52
N THR A 350 16.81 -0.69 5.34
CA THR A 350 16.06 0.53 5.05
C THR A 350 14.93 0.21 4.08
N THR A 351 13.73 0.72 4.35
CA THR A 351 12.58 0.60 3.45
C THR A 351 12.48 1.83 2.53
N ALA A 352 11.68 1.74 1.47
CA ALA A 352 11.23 2.91 0.72
C ALA A 352 10.03 3.61 1.41
N THR A 353 9.53 3.04 2.49
CA THR A 353 8.42 3.61 3.28
C THR A 353 8.88 4.83 4.07
N TYR A 354 8.05 5.86 4.12
CA TYR A 354 8.32 7.05 4.93
C TYR A 354 7.07 7.55 5.64
N GLU A 355 7.24 7.95 6.89
CA GLU A 355 6.20 8.58 7.71
C GLU A 355 6.08 10.05 7.35
N HIS A 356 4.85 10.59 7.31
CA HIS A 356 4.58 11.98 6.99
C HIS A 356 3.32 12.47 7.70
N VAL A 357 3.10 13.78 7.67
CA VAL A 357 1.86 14.43 8.10
C VAL A 357 1.28 15.19 6.92
N ASP A 358 -0.03 15.04 6.71
CA ASP A 358 -0.79 15.71 5.66
C ASP A 358 -1.86 16.62 6.27
N LEU A 359 -1.89 17.86 5.83
CA LEU A 359 -2.83 18.88 6.30
C LEU A 359 -3.99 19.00 5.31
N ARG A 360 -5.21 18.87 5.82
CA ARG A 360 -6.42 18.98 4.99
C ARG A 360 -6.70 20.43 4.64
N THR A 361 -6.92 20.73 3.36
CA THR A 361 -7.28 22.06 2.86
C THR A 361 -8.70 22.13 2.32
N GLY A 362 -9.30 20.98 2.09
CA GLY A 362 -10.64 20.86 1.50
C GLY A 362 -11.15 19.42 1.55
N VAL A 363 -12.03 19.12 0.63
CA VAL A 363 -12.55 17.78 0.38
C VAL A 363 -11.87 17.20 -0.86
N SER A 364 -11.57 15.91 -0.86
CA SER A 364 -11.03 15.22 -2.03
C SER A 364 -11.88 15.52 -3.27
N ALA A 365 -11.23 15.79 -4.40
CA ALA A 365 -11.92 15.97 -5.67
C ALA A 365 -12.72 14.72 -6.08
N LEU A 366 -12.34 13.56 -5.55
CA LEU A 366 -12.97 12.26 -5.80
C LEU A 366 -14.02 11.88 -4.73
N SER A 367 -14.32 12.76 -3.75
CA SER A 367 -15.37 12.48 -2.76
C SER A 367 -16.71 12.22 -3.42
N THR A 368 -17.31 11.10 -3.05
CA THR A 368 -18.63 10.69 -3.55
C THR A 368 -19.78 11.30 -2.78
N ASN A 369 -19.52 11.82 -1.57
CA ASN A 369 -20.53 12.47 -0.76
C ASN A 369 -20.58 13.98 -1.07
N LYS A 370 -21.54 14.38 -1.89
CA LYS A 370 -21.75 15.79 -2.29
C LYS A 370 -22.05 16.76 -1.12
N ASN A 371 -22.33 16.23 0.06
CA ASN A 371 -22.55 17.02 1.28
C ASN A 371 -21.29 17.19 2.11
N ASP A 372 -20.18 16.54 1.74
CA ASP A 372 -18.92 16.73 2.44
C ASP A 372 -18.43 18.16 2.27
N SER A 373 -18.02 18.73 3.38
CA SER A 373 -17.40 20.05 3.43
C SER A 373 -16.32 20.05 4.50
N TYR A 374 -15.28 20.83 4.28
CA TYR A 374 -14.23 21.05 5.29
C TYR A 374 -14.07 22.54 5.51
N ASP A 375 -14.27 22.99 6.74
CA ASP A 375 -14.11 24.37 7.19
C ASP A 375 -13.22 24.46 8.46
N GLY A 376 -12.29 23.51 8.59
CA GLY A 376 -11.30 23.50 9.66
C GLY A 376 -10.25 24.61 9.52
N PRO A 377 -9.32 24.73 10.50
CA PRO A 377 -8.39 25.86 10.56
C PRO A 377 -7.46 25.98 9.34
N PHE A 378 -7.28 24.90 8.60
CA PHE A 378 -6.40 24.82 7.42
C PHE A 378 -7.15 24.92 6.08
N ALA A 379 -8.48 25.12 6.10
CA ALA A 379 -9.29 25.18 4.88
C ALA A 379 -8.88 26.34 3.97
N ASP A 380 -8.70 26.06 2.68
CA ASP A 380 -8.30 27.09 1.69
C ASP A 380 -9.34 28.22 1.56
N SER A 381 -10.60 27.98 1.97
CA SER A 381 -11.64 29.02 2.10
C SER A 381 -11.24 30.17 3.05
N HIS A 382 -10.32 29.93 3.99
CA HIS A 382 -9.81 30.94 4.91
C HIS A 382 -8.61 31.74 4.36
N GLY A 383 -8.17 31.47 3.14
CA GLY A 383 -7.13 32.21 2.43
C GLY A 383 -5.78 32.27 3.18
N GLN A 384 -5.22 33.47 3.33
CA GLN A 384 -3.90 33.67 3.95
C GLN A 384 -3.86 33.20 5.41
N LYS A 385 -4.97 33.27 6.13
CA LYS A 385 -5.04 32.76 7.51
C LYS A 385 -4.76 31.27 7.57
N ALA A 386 -5.40 30.47 6.73
CA ALA A 386 -5.17 29.03 6.68
C ALA A 386 -3.73 28.72 6.28
N LYS A 387 -3.17 29.44 5.31
CA LYS A 387 -1.79 29.26 4.87
C LYS A 387 -0.80 29.54 5.99
N ASP A 388 -0.94 30.66 6.71
CA ASP A 388 -0.10 31.00 7.86
C ASP A 388 -0.22 29.97 9.00
N LEU A 389 -1.42 29.43 9.23
CA LEU A 389 -1.63 28.39 10.25
C LEU A 389 -1.01 27.04 9.83
N ARG A 390 -1.05 26.66 8.55
CA ARG A 390 -0.37 25.46 8.03
C ARG A 390 1.16 25.61 8.20
N GLU A 391 1.74 26.76 7.79
CA GLU A 391 3.16 27.05 8.00
C GLU A 391 3.52 26.94 9.48
N ALA A 392 2.73 27.55 10.36
CA ALA A 392 2.96 27.51 11.80
C ALA A 392 2.96 26.08 12.34
N PHE A 393 1.98 25.24 11.95
CA PHE A 393 1.91 23.86 12.36
C PHE A 393 3.14 23.08 11.89
N LEU A 394 3.56 23.18 10.62
CA LEU A 394 4.72 22.47 10.11
C LEU A 394 6.04 22.93 10.74
N LEU A 395 6.18 24.22 11.11
CA LEU A 395 7.34 24.74 11.82
C LEU A 395 7.47 24.19 13.25
N ALA A 396 6.34 23.96 13.92
CA ALA A 396 6.31 23.44 15.28
C ALA A 396 6.46 21.91 15.35
N LEU A 397 6.40 21.18 14.23
CA LEU A 397 6.59 19.72 14.22
C LEU A 397 7.96 19.31 14.77
N PRO A 398 8.04 18.52 15.86
CA PRO A 398 9.30 18.13 16.48
C PRO A 398 9.95 16.92 15.79
N ARG A 399 10.18 16.99 14.46
CA ARG A 399 10.59 15.86 13.61
C ARG A 399 11.81 15.12 14.14
N GLN A 400 12.90 15.85 14.48
CA GLN A 400 14.12 15.22 14.99
C GLN A 400 13.91 14.58 16.37
N ALA A 401 13.06 15.15 17.22
CA ALA A 401 12.74 14.54 18.51
C ALA A 401 11.93 13.23 18.32
N ILE A 402 11.04 13.19 17.32
CA ILE A 402 10.33 11.97 16.93
C ILE A 402 11.33 10.91 16.48
N VAL A 403 12.22 11.22 15.53
CA VAL A 403 13.28 10.30 15.07
C VAL A 403 14.06 9.75 16.25
N ASN A 404 14.60 10.62 17.08
CA ASN A 404 15.48 10.23 18.20
C ASN A 404 14.79 9.34 19.24
N LYS A 405 13.51 9.59 19.51
CA LYS A 405 12.79 8.87 20.57
C LYS A 405 12.08 7.62 20.07
N MET A 406 11.59 7.64 18.84
CA MET A 406 10.70 6.58 18.37
C MET A 406 11.39 5.53 17.50
N VAL A 407 12.37 5.91 16.67
CA VAL A 407 12.87 5.02 15.61
C VAL A 407 14.40 4.93 15.50
N ALA A 408 15.16 5.90 16.04
CA ALA A 408 16.62 5.96 15.84
C ALA A 408 17.37 4.67 16.23
N GLN A 409 16.90 3.95 17.26
CA GLN A 409 17.52 2.71 17.71
C GLN A 409 17.29 1.52 16.76
N ALA A 410 16.32 1.62 15.87
CA ALA A 410 15.97 0.59 14.89
C ALA A 410 16.76 0.71 13.58
N TYR A 411 17.54 1.77 13.40
CA TYR A 411 18.47 1.89 12.27
C TYR A 411 19.73 1.06 12.53
N ASP A 412 20.34 0.54 11.46
CA ASP A 412 21.63 -0.15 11.55
C ASP A 412 22.68 0.79 12.15
N PRO A 413 23.43 0.38 13.18
CA PRO A 413 24.49 1.20 13.77
C PRO A 413 25.57 1.67 12.79
N SER A 414 25.79 0.95 11.69
CA SER A 414 26.70 1.38 10.60
C SER A 414 26.11 2.48 9.72
N ASN A 415 24.79 2.66 9.75
CA ASN A 415 24.03 3.64 8.96
C ASN A 415 23.23 4.61 9.85
N GLN A 416 23.70 4.91 11.06
CA GLN A 416 22.99 5.84 11.96
C GLN A 416 22.88 7.28 11.42
N SER A 417 23.65 7.64 10.40
CA SER A 417 23.42 8.87 9.63
C SER A 417 22.03 8.92 8.99
N ASP A 418 21.40 7.76 8.77
CA ASP A 418 20.05 7.63 8.20
C ASP A 418 18.95 7.93 9.23
N ALA A 419 19.30 7.93 10.52
CA ALA A 419 18.40 8.32 11.61
C ALA A 419 18.19 9.84 11.65
N THR A 420 17.71 10.40 10.57
CA THR A 420 17.48 11.83 10.38
C THR A 420 16.09 12.09 9.82
N VAL A 421 15.69 13.35 9.83
CA VAL A 421 14.44 13.78 9.21
C VAL A 421 14.53 13.66 7.68
N LEU A 422 13.43 13.25 7.07
CA LEU A 422 13.30 13.23 5.62
C LEU A 422 12.87 14.61 5.10
N ASN A 423 13.52 15.12 4.07
CA ASN A 423 13.34 16.49 3.57
C ASN A 423 12.81 16.55 2.13
N SER A 424 12.35 15.44 1.56
CA SER A 424 11.72 15.40 0.24
C SER A 424 10.51 14.47 0.24
N ASN A 425 9.46 14.87 -0.46
CA ASN A 425 8.27 14.06 -0.71
C ASN A 425 8.41 13.15 -1.95
N PHE A 426 9.48 13.33 -2.74
CA PHE A 426 9.68 12.67 -4.03
C PHE A 426 10.86 11.71 -4.05
N LEU A 427 11.90 11.97 -3.26
CA LEU A 427 13.10 11.13 -3.20
C LEU A 427 13.47 10.78 -1.76
N LEU A 428 14.08 9.60 -1.62
CA LEU A 428 14.67 9.13 -0.36
C LEU A 428 16.20 9.38 -0.35
N PRO A 429 16.84 9.46 0.81
CA PRO A 429 18.26 9.81 0.94
C PRO A 429 19.22 9.00 0.06
N ALA A 430 18.98 7.69 -0.12
CA ALA A 430 19.81 6.84 -0.97
C ALA A 430 19.58 7.01 -2.48
N GLN A 431 18.53 7.74 -2.88
CA GLN A 431 18.21 7.93 -4.30
C GLN A 431 19.05 9.07 -4.90
N LYS A 432 19.51 8.83 -6.13
CA LYS A 432 20.30 9.82 -6.87
C LYS A 432 19.51 11.11 -7.09
N GLY A 433 20.07 12.22 -6.65
CA GLY A 433 19.48 13.55 -6.77
C GLY A 433 18.78 14.07 -5.51
N TYR A 434 18.72 13.27 -4.43
CA TYR A 434 18.11 13.69 -3.17
C TYR A 434 18.67 15.03 -2.67
N ASP A 435 20.00 15.18 -2.57
CA ASP A 435 20.63 16.41 -2.10
C ASP A 435 20.32 17.63 -3.00
N THR A 436 20.18 17.39 -4.31
CA THR A 436 19.79 18.45 -5.25
C THR A 436 18.35 18.89 -5.02
N VAL A 437 17.44 17.93 -4.82
CA VAL A 437 16.02 18.22 -4.55
C VAL A 437 15.90 18.97 -3.23
N THR A 438 16.46 18.45 -2.15
CA THR A 438 16.36 19.05 -0.81
C THR A 438 17.05 20.39 -0.69
N GLY A 439 18.13 20.63 -1.46
CA GLY A 439 18.80 21.93 -1.56
C GLY A 439 18.00 23.00 -2.31
N GLY A 440 16.90 22.62 -3.01
CA GLY A 440 16.13 23.56 -3.83
C GLY A 440 14.62 23.58 -3.58
N ASN A 441 14.09 22.70 -2.72
CA ASN A 441 12.65 22.55 -2.48
C ASN A 441 12.07 23.44 -1.36
N GLY A 442 12.93 24.12 -0.58
CA GLY A 442 12.50 24.98 0.54
C GLY A 442 12.33 24.26 1.87
N SER A 443 12.67 22.97 1.97
CA SER A 443 12.58 22.20 3.22
C SER A 443 13.53 22.66 4.32
N ASP A 444 14.55 23.45 3.99
CA ASP A 444 15.47 24.09 4.91
C ASP A 444 14.76 25.00 5.93
N GLU A 445 13.62 25.59 5.58
CA GLU A 445 12.77 26.35 6.49
C GLU A 445 12.39 25.55 7.74
N PHE A 446 12.17 24.24 7.59
CA PHE A 446 11.73 23.33 8.66
C PHE A 446 12.88 22.59 9.35
N THR A 447 14.13 22.91 9.01
CA THR A 447 15.33 22.30 9.61
C THR A 447 16.33 23.32 10.12
N THR A 448 16.34 24.53 9.57
CA THR A 448 17.24 25.62 9.99
C THR A 448 16.92 26.09 11.41
N GLY A 449 17.97 26.33 12.20
CA GLY A 449 17.84 26.74 13.59
C GLY A 449 17.40 25.62 14.53
N THR A 450 17.13 25.98 15.77
CA THR A 450 16.64 25.08 16.81
C THR A 450 15.12 24.87 16.70
N GLN A 451 14.60 23.77 17.26
CA GLN A 451 13.16 23.57 17.35
C GLN A 451 12.46 24.71 18.11
N ALA A 452 13.08 25.23 19.16
CA ALA A 452 12.52 26.34 19.94
C ALA A 452 12.37 27.62 19.11
N GLU A 453 13.33 27.93 18.23
CA GLU A 453 13.27 29.09 17.33
C GLU A 453 12.15 28.92 16.29
N ARG A 454 12.01 27.74 15.69
CA ARG A 454 10.93 27.45 14.75
C ARG A 454 9.56 27.50 15.44
N THR A 455 9.44 26.94 16.65
CA THR A 455 8.19 26.99 17.43
C THR A 455 7.85 28.43 17.82
N ALA A 456 8.85 29.28 18.14
CA ALA A 456 8.60 30.69 18.40
C ALA A 456 8.15 31.47 17.14
N LYS A 457 8.68 31.12 15.95
CA LYS A 457 8.18 31.64 14.66
C LYS A 457 6.73 31.19 14.42
N ALA A 458 6.42 29.93 14.68
CA ALA A 458 5.08 29.37 14.57
C ALA A 458 4.07 30.15 15.44
N LEU A 459 4.39 30.37 16.72
CA LEU A 459 3.54 31.15 17.63
C LEU A 459 3.27 32.57 17.09
N LYS A 460 4.25 33.24 16.51
CA LYS A 460 4.07 34.57 15.90
C LYS A 460 3.10 34.54 14.72
N LEU A 461 3.15 33.50 13.89
CA LEU A 461 2.18 33.31 12.80
C LEU A 461 0.76 33.10 13.34
N VAL A 462 0.60 32.31 14.39
CA VAL A 462 -0.70 32.12 15.07
C VAL A 462 -1.18 33.45 15.67
N GLN A 463 -0.31 34.21 16.33
CA GLN A 463 -0.64 35.50 16.93
C GLN A 463 -1.08 36.57 15.91
N LYS A 464 -0.66 36.47 14.67
CA LYS A 464 -1.12 37.37 13.59
C LYS A 464 -2.66 37.34 13.44
N TRP A 465 -3.26 36.18 13.68
CA TRP A 465 -4.70 35.93 13.52
C TRP A 465 -5.43 35.81 14.86
N TYR A 466 -4.72 35.42 15.89
CA TYR A 466 -5.20 35.23 17.28
C TYR A 466 -4.25 35.95 18.25
N PRO A 467 -4.35 37.29 18.39
CA PRO A 467 -3.38 38.08 19.16
C PRO A 467 -3.20 37.66 20.64
N SER A 468 -4.20 37.00 21.22
CA SER A 468 -4.15 36.45 22.60
C SER A 468 -3.48 35.09 22.70
N ALA A 469 -3.08 34.47 21.59
CA ALA A 469 -2.43 33.17 21.61
C ALA A 469 -1.09 33.24 22.33
N SER A 470 -0.80 32.26 23.15
CA SER A 470 0.44 32.09 23.89
C SER A 470 0.77 30.61 24.04
N ALA A 471 1.98 30.29 24.48
CA ALA A 471 2.35 28.91 24.78
C ALA A 471 1.37 28.29 25.77
N GLY A 472 0.77 27.17 25.42
CA GLY A 472 -0.23 26.49 26.21
C GLY A 472 -1.66 27.07 26.17
N SER A 473 -1.91 28.13 25.37
CA SER A 473 -3.25 28.73 25.25
C SER A 473 -4.30 27.85 24.59
N ASN A 474 -3.87 26.81 23.84
CA ASN A 474 -4.77 25.90 23.10
C ASN A 474 -5.78 26.64 22.18
N THR A 475 -5.32 27.72 21.54
CA THR A 475 -6.17 28.65 20.79
C THR A 475 -6.75 28.01 19.52
N VAL A 476 -5.95 27.22 18.79
CA VAL A 476 -6.35 26.56 17.54
C VAL A 476 -6.46 25.06 17.79
N ALA A 477 -7.68 24.52 17.73
CA ALA A 477 -7.90 23.09 17.87
C ALA A 477 -7.60 22.36 16.55
N ILE A 478 -6.88 21.24 16.64
CA ILE A 478 -6.47 20.39 15.52
C ILE A 478 -6.86 18.94 15.83
N ASN A 479 -7.64 18.33 14.96
CA ASN A 479 -7.98 16.91 15.01
C ASN A 479 -6.98 16.11 14.16
N MET A 480 -6.21 15.23 14.80
CA MET A 480 -5.17 14.44 14.12
C MET A 480 -5.56 12.97 14.01
N LEU A 481 -5.77 12.50 12.79
CA LEU A 481 -6.09 11.12 12.45
C LEU A 481 -4.81 10.30 12.25
N PHE A 482 -4.74 9.11 12.85
CA PHE A 482 -3.66 8.14 12.63
C PHE A 482 -4.10 6.74 13.03
N LYS A 483 -3.34 5.71 12.58
CA LYS A 483 -3.52 4.33 13.05
C LYS A 483 -3.23 4.25 14.55
N ASN A 484 -4.17 3.72 15.33
CA ASN A 484 -4.03 3.57 16.77
C ASN A 484 -3.04 2.44 17.12
N ASN A 485 -1.75 2.76 17.16
CA ASN A 485 -0.68 1.89 17.62
C ASN A 485 0.29 2.64 18.54
N ALA A 486 1.08 1.92 19.33
CA ALA A 486 1.97 2.48 20.35
C ALA A 486 2.94 3.53 19.80
N ARG A 487 3.54 3.29 18.62
CA ARG A 487 4.48 4.22 17.99
C ARG A 487 3.80 5.54 17.62
N ARG A 488 2.68 5.51 16.89
CA ARG A 488 1.97 6.73 16.46
C ARG A 488 1.30 7.47 17.61
N ILE A 489 0.88 6.76 18.66
CA ILE A 489 0.45 7.40 19.91
C ILE A 489 1.61 8.20 20.52
N GLY A 490 2.81 7.62 20.59
CA GLY A 490 4.01 8.30 21.08
C GLY A 490 4.40 9.51 20.23
N GLU A 491 4.33 9.39 18.90
CA GLU A 491 4.56 10.49 17.95
C GLU A 491 3.54 11.62 18.17
N ASN A 492 2.25 11.30 18.24
CA ASN A 492 1.19 12.26 18.48
C ASN A 492 1.37 13.02 19.81
N LEU A 493 1.80 12.34 20.88
CA LEU A 493 2.09 12.98 22.15
C LEU A 493 3.26 13.98 22.05
N LEU A 494 4.32 13.64 21.30
CA LEU A 494 5.44 14.56 21.06
C LEU A 494 5.00 15.77 20.23
N ILE A 495 4.20 15.54 19.18
CA ILE A 495 3.63 16.61 18.33
C ILE A 495 2.76 17.52 19.21
N GLY A 496 1.79 16.97 19.93
CA GLY A 496 0.90 17.77 20.74
C GLY A 496 1.59 18.61 21.83
N ALA A 497 2.67 18.07 22.41
CA ALA A 497 3.45 18.80 23.41
C ALA A 497 4.22 19.99 22.82
N GLU A 498 4.73 19.87 21.59
CA GLU A 498 5.46 20.97 20.93
C GLU A 498 4.48 21.98 20.31
N GLU A 499 3.41 21.51 19.66
CA GLU A 499 2.37 22.33 19.05
C GLU A 499 1.64 23.21 20.08
N ALA A 500 1.49 22.73 21.33
CA ALA A 500 0.93 23.53 22.41
C ALA A 500 1.75 24.80 22.69
N LYS A 501 3.07 24.79 22.48
CA LYS A 501 3.93 25.96 22.63
C LYS A 501 3.71 26.98 21.51
N ALA A 502 3.20 26.54 20.35
CA ALA A 502 2.80 27.40 19.23
C ALA A 502 1.32 27.84 19.32
N GLY A 503 0.57 27.45 20.38
CA GLY A 503 -0.83 27.85 20.58
C GLY A 503 -1.85 26.88 19.97
N PHE A 504 -1.43 25.73 19.45
CA PHE A 504 -2.32 24.67 18.97
C PHE A 504 -2.73 23.71 20.08
N LYS A 505 -3.90 23.10 19.93
CA LYS A 505 -4.37 21.98 20.75
C LYS A 505 -4.58 20.77 19.83
N VAL A 506 -3.63 19.88 19.78
CA VAL A 506 -3.74 18.65 18.99
C VAL A 506 -4.52 17.61 19.78
N SER A 507 -5.61 17.11 19.20
CA SER A 507 -6.38 15.99 19.75
C SER A 507 -5.88 14.65 19.19
N ASN A 508 -6.14 13.59 19.96
CA ASN A 508 -5.83 12.24 19.53
C ASN A 508 -7.09 11.60 18.91
N VAL A 509 -7.10 11.46 17.60
CA VAL A 509 -8.15 10.75 16.84
C VAL A 509 -7.61 9.43 16.30
N GLY A 510 -6.74 8.74 17.05
CA GLY A 510 -6.22 7.43 16.71
C GLY A 510 -7.35 6.42 16.49
N ASN A 511 -7.37 5.75 15.35
CA ASN A 511 -8.44 4.85 14.93
C ASN A 511 -7.89 3.59 14.27
N ALA A 512 -8.43 2.42 14.62
CA ALA A 512 -8.05 1.15 13.98
C ALA A 512 -8.47 1.11 12.50
N LYS A 513 -9.53 1.83 12.13
CA LYS A 513 -10.04 1.97 10.76
C LYS A 513 -9.58 3.27 10.09
N TRP A 514 -8.45 3.82 10.47
CA TRP A 514 -7.94 5.12 10.04
C TRP A 514 -7.95 5.30 8.50
N SER A 515 -7.60 4.26 7.74
CA SER A 515 -7.51 4.33 6.27
C SER A 515 -8.85 4.62 5.61
N SER A 516 -9.93 3.98 6.06
CA SER A 516 -11.29 4.25 5.55
C SER A 516 -11.87 5.60 5.99
N LEU A 517 -11.16 6.33 6.84
CA LEU A 517 -11.53 7.67 7.28
C LEU A 517 -10.74 8.78 6.56
N LEU A 518 -9.78 8.43 5.69
CA LEU A 518 -8.96 9.42 5.00
C LEU A 518 -9.80 10.38 4.14
N ASP A 519 -10.84 9.92 3.47
CA ASP A 519 -11.73 10.77 2.70
C ASP A 519 -12.77 11.51 3.55
N ASN A 520 -12.93 11.15 4.82
CA ASN A 520 -13.88 11.79 5.71
C ASN A 520 -13.32 13.14 6.21
N PRO A 521 -14.05 14.27 6.03
CA PRO A 521 -13.56 15.60 6.41
C PRO A 521 -13.57 15.90 7.92
N SER A 522 -13.65 14.90 8.79
CA SER A 522 -13.73 15.08 10.25
C SER A 522 -12.39 15.32 10.95
N TYR A 523 -11.27 15.37 10.22
CA TYR A 523 -9.94 15.62 10.77
C TYR A 523 -9.23 16.74 10.01
N ASP A 524 -8.24 17.36 10.65
CA ASP A 524 -7.43 18.46 10.11
C ASP A 524 -6.05 17.97 9.64
N VAL A 525 -5.49 16.98 10.29
CA VAL A 525 -4.17 16.39 10.01
C VAL A 525 -4.29 14.87 9.97
N ALA A 526 -3.71 14.23 8.96
CA ALA A 526 -3.46 12.80 8.97
C ALA A 526 -1.97 12.50 9.15
N MET A 527 -1.64 11.45 9.94
CA MET A 527 -0.28 10.92 10.08
C MET A 527 -0.26 9.45 9.73
N PHE A 528 0.47 9.12 8.65
CA PHE A 528 0.64 7.75 8.19
C PHE A 528 1.89 7.63 7.30
N ALA A 529 2.07 6.50 6.64
CA ALA A 529 3.24 6.27 5.81
C ALA A 529 2.85 5.89 4.39
N TRP A 530 3.55 6.44 3.41
CA TRP A 530 3.55 5.92 2.05
C TRP A 530 4.54 4.77 1.94
N ALA A 531 4.10 3.66 1.34
CA ALA A 531 4.86 2.43 1.17
C ALA A 531 4.91 2.05 -0.32
N PRO A 532 5.91 2.53 -1.07
CA PRO A 532 6.01 2.27 -2.50
C PRO A 532 6.17 0.79 -2.84
N SER A 533 5.50 0.34 -3.89
CA SER A 533 5.62 -1.00 -4.47
C SER A 533 6.43 -1.03 -5.76
N SER A 534 6.87 0.12 -6.24
CA SER A 534 7.64 0.24 -7.48
C SER A 534 8.65 1.39 -7.44
N VAL A 535 9.61 1.35 -8.34
CA VAL A 535 10.49 2.48 -8.69
C VAL A 535 9.97 3.07 -10.00
N SER A 536 9.27 4.19 -9.89
CA SER A 536 8.58 4.84 -11.00
C SER A 536 8.92 6.31 -11.04
N GLN A 537 9.08 6.87 -12.25
CA GLN A 537 9.28 8.31 -12.45
C GLN A 537 8.04 9.12 -12.10
N THR A 538 6.86 8.51 -12.20
CA THR A 538 5.56 9.17 -12.01
C THR A 538 4.79 8.65 -10.80
N GLY A 539 5.37 7.73 -10.02
CA GLY A 539 4.66 7.01 -8.96
C GLY A 539 4.10 7.88 -7.83
N THR A 540 4.61 9.09 -7.65
CA THR A 540 4.11 10.05 -6.65
C THR A 540 3.03 10.98 -7.18
N ASN A 541 2.78 11.01 -8.51
CA ASN A 541 1.77 11.89 -9.10
C ASN A 541 0.39 11.76 -8.43
N PRO A 542 -0.15 10.54 -8.22
CA PRO A 542 -1.47 10.36 -7.60
C PRO A 542 -1.60 10.94 -6.19
N ASN A 543 -0.48 11.13 -5.48
CA ASN A 543 -0.49 11.66 -4.12
C ASN A 543 -0.72 13.18 -4.10
N TYR A 544 -0.27 13.90 -5.15
CA TYR A 544 -0.17 15.36 -5.14
C TYR A 544 -0.95 16.05 -6.26
N GLN A 545 -1.36 15.34 -7.30
CA GLN A 545 -2.25 15.91 -8.32
C GLN A 545 -3.61 16.31 -7.72
N SER A 546 -4.20 17.39 -8.24
CA SER A 546 -5.49 17.93 -7.75
C SER A 546 -6.62 16.89 -7.77
N ASN A 547 -6.63 16.00 -8.77
CA ASN A 547 -7.57 14.88 -8.89
C ASN A 547 -6.91 13.51 -8.64
N GLY A 548 -5.77 13.50 -7.94
CA GLY A 548 -5.04 12.27 -7.66
C GLY A 548 -5.82 11.35 -6.71
N THR A 549 -5.77 10.04 -6.98
CA THR A 549 -6.51 9.03 -6.20
C THR A 549 -6.07 8.90 -4.74
N ASN A 550 -4.91 9.42 -4.41
CA ASN A 550 -4.38 9.47 -3.04
C ASN A 550 -4.45 10.87 -2.42
N ASN A 551 -5.00 11.87 -3.14
CA ASN A 551 -5.22 13.21 -2.61
C ASN A 551 -6.53 13.26 -1.82
N HIS A 552 -6.49 12.79 -0.60
CA HIS A 552 -7.65 12.75 0.32
C HIS A 552 -7.99 14.12 0.91
N TYR A 553 -7.16 15.16 0.70
CA TYR A 553 -7.11 16.38 1.51
C TYR A 553 -7.67 17.61 0.82
N GLY A 554 -8.05 17.47 -0.46
CA GLY A 554 -8.56 18.58 -1.28
C GLY A 554 -7.47 19.54 -1.78
N TRP A 555 -6.22 19.07 -1.87
CA TRP A 555 -5.13 19.87 -2.43
C TRP A 555 -5.37 20.16 -3.90
N ASN A 556 -5.19 21.42 -4.28
CA ASN A 556 -5.44 21.88 -5.65
C ASN A 556 -4.43 22.96 -6.03
N ASP A 557 -3.50 22.63 -6.94
CA ASP A 557 -2.54 23.57 -7.50
C ASP A 557 -2.27 23.23 -8.98
N PRO A 558 -2.86 23.97 -9.93
CA PRO A 558 -2.65 23.74 -11.36
C PRO A 558 -1.19 23.90 -11.81
N ALA A 559 -0.35 24.65 -11.09
CA ALA A 559 1.07 24.75 -11.39
C ALA A 559 1.80 23.46 -11.05
N LEU A 560 1.46 22.84 -9.90
CA LEU A 560 1.96 21.54 -9.51
C LEU A 560 1.48 20.45 -10.48
N ASP A 561 0.20 20.40 -10.82
CA ASP A 561 -0.33 19.44 -11.79
C ASP A 561 0.45 19.47 -13.10
N LYS A 562 0.74 20.65 -13.62
CA LYS A 562 1.54 20.82 -14.83
C LYS A 562 2.96 20.26 -14.70
N VAL A 563 3.60 20.41 -13.54
CA VAL A 563 4.92 19.84 -13.28
C VAL A 563 4.83 18.32 -13.22
N LEU A 564 3.85 17.76 -12.48
CA LEU A 564 3.67 16.32 -12.31
C LEU A 564 3.36 15.64 -13.66
N ILE A 565 2.46 16.20 -14.47
CA ILE A 565 2.17 15.69 -15.83
C ILE A 565 3.44 15.72 -16.70
N SER A 566 4.30 16.73 -16.54
CA SER A 566 5.56 16.80 -17.32
C SER A 566 6.57 15.69 -16.98
N LEU A 567 6.39 14.98 -15.87
CA LEU A 567 7.14 13.77 -15.53
C LEU A 567 6.75 12.56 -16.39
N GLU A 568 5.61 12.59 -17.07
CA GLU A 568 5.12 11.52 -17.92
C GLU A 568 5.83 11.49 -19.30
N ALA A 569 6.78 12.41 -19.54
CA ALA A 569 7.59 12.45 -20.75
C ALA A 569 8.91 11.67 -20.61
N PRO A 570 9.56 11.29 -21.71
CA PRO A 570 10.92 10.74 -21.70
C PRO A 570 11.91 11.82 -21.27
N LEU A 571 12.42 11.72 -20.04
CA LEU A 571 13.32 12.69 -19.43
C LEU A 571 14.67 12.05 -19.09
N SER A 572 15.73 12.83 -19.18
CA SER A 572 17.02 12.47 -18.58
C SER A 572 16.91 12.53 -17.04
N GLN A 573 17.77 11.80 -16.34
CA GLN A 573 17.83 11.82 -14.86
C GLN A 573 17.95 13.26 -14.31
N ALA A 574 18.74 14.12 -14.94
CA ALA A 574 18.88 15.52 -14.51
C ALA A 574 17.56 16.30 -14.65
N GLN A 575 16.80 16.04 -15.72
CA GLN A 575 15.49 16.65 -15.93
C GLN A 575 14.47 16.13 -14.91
N VAL A 576 14.47 14.82 -14.61
CA VAL A 576 13.62 14.25 -13.55
C VAL A 576 13.90 14.90 -12.21
N VAL A 577 15.18 15.00 -11.80
CA VAL A 577 15.58 15.67 -10.55
C VAL A 577 15.12 17.13 -10.52
N SER A 578 15.28 17.86 -11.62
CA SER A 578 14.80 19.25 -11.73
C SER A 578 13.28 19.36 -11.58
N LYS A 579 12.52 18.41 -12.16
CA LYS A 579 11.06 18.38 -12.01
C LYS A 579 10.63 18.03 -10.59
N TYR A 580 11.29 17.06 -9.95
CA TYR A 580 11.04 16.74 -8.54
C TYR A 580 11.33 17.92 -7.64
N THR A 581 12.43 18.67 -7.87
CA THR A 581 12.73 19.91 -7.12
C THR A 581 11.60 20.91 -7.27
N ALA A 582 11.11 21.12 -8.50
CA ALA A 582 10.03 22.08 -8.75
C ALA A 582 8.69 21.63 -8.13
N ALA A 583 8.35 20.34 -8.22
CA ALA A 583 7.14 19.79 -7.64
C ALA A 583 7.19 19.86 -6.10
N ASP A 584 8.28 19.41 -5.50
CA ASP A 584 8.46 19.40 -4.04
C ASP A 584 8.45 20.84 -3.46
N LYS A 585 9.03 21.80 -4.19
CA LYS A 585 8.96 23.21 -3.83
C LYS A 585 7.52 23.75 -3.79
N LEU A 586 6.66 23.32 -4.69
CA LEU A 586 5.24 23.70 -4.70
C LEU A 586 4.48 23.02 -3.55
N VAL A 587 4.71 21.72 -3.33
CA VAL A 587 4.10 20.98 -2.22
C VAL A 587 4.46 21.60 -0.87
N ILE A 588 5.75 21.84 -0.64
CA ILE A 588 6.26 22.47 0.59
C ILE A 588 5.79 23.92 0.71
N GLY A 589 5.83 24.71 -0.37
CA GLY A 589 5.42 26.11 -0.38
C GLY A 589 3.92 26.35 -0.19
N ASN A 590 3.09 25.32 -0.41
CA ASN A 590 1.67 25.31 -0.07
C ASN A 590 1.42 24.86 1.38
N PHE A 591 2.47 24.37 2.06
CA PHE A 591 2.38 23.84 3.43
C PHE A 591 1.34 22.73 3.57
N TRP A 592 1.31 21.81 2.60
CA TRP A 592 0.32 20.72 2.58
C TRP A 592 0.77 19.52 3.39
N THR A 593 2.05 19.19 3.30
CA THR A 593 2.62 18.00 3.91
C THR A 593 4.08 18.22 4.28
N LEU A 594 4.54 17.45 5.25
CA LEU A 594 5.95 17.39 5.58
C LEU A 594 6.31 15.94 5.96
N PRO A 595 7.30 15.33 5.27
CA PRO A 595 7.78 14.01 5.64
C PRO A 595 8.50 14.09 6.99
N LEU A 596 8.34 13.05 7.80
CA LEU A 596 8.96 12.98 9.13
C LEU A 596 10.30 12.25 9.05
N TYR A 597 10.28 11.00 8.59
CA TYR A 597 11.48 10.16 8.47
C TYR A 597 11.23 8.98 7.53
N GLN A 598 12.30 8.43 6.97
CA GLN A 598 12.28 7.15 6.28
C GLN A 598 12.22 6.02 7.32
N TRP A 599 11.39 5.00 7.10
CA TRP A 599 11.28 3.90 8.06
C TRP A 599 12.52 3.03 8.08
N PRO A 600 13.05 2.72 9.27
CA PRO A 600 13.96 1.59 9.41
C PRO A 600 13.15 0.29 9.22
N GLN A 601 13.71 -0.68 8.54
CA GLN A 601 13.15 -2.03 8.45
C GLN A 601 13.76 -2.91 9.52
N VAL A 602 12.93 -3.37 10.45
CA VAL A 602 13.30 -4.38 11.45
C VAL A 602 12.61 -5.66 11.07
N SER A 603 13.39 -6.64 10.61
CA SER A 603 12.91 -7.98 10.31
C SER A 603 13.50 -8.95 11.33
N ALA A 604 12.66 -9.71 11.99
CA ALA A 604 13.10 -10.73 12.93
C ALA A 604 12.45 -12.06 12.60
N TYR A 605 13.24 -13.10 12.48
CA TYR A 605 12.72 -14.41 12.09
C TYR A 605 13.47 -15.58 12.70
N ASN A 606 12.79 -16.71 12.82
CA ASN A 606 13.33 -17.97 13.31
C ASN A 606 14.63 -18.34 12.58
N LYS A 607 15.72 -18.59 13.30
CA LYS A 607 17.04 -18.95 12.72
C LYS A 607 17.03 -20.18 11.81
N GLN A 608 16.03 -21.05 11.96
CA GLN A 608 15.88 -22.24 11.11
C GLN A 608 15.32 -21.89 9.73
N LEU A 609 14.57 -20.79 9.61
CA LEU A 609 14.04 -20.32 8.35
C LEU A 609 15.16 -19.64 7.53
N LYS A 610 15.33 -20.07 6.28
CA LYS A 610 16.43 -19.67 5.39
C LYS A 610 15.91 -18.92 4.18
N ASN A 611 16.82 -18.17 3.54
CA ASN A 611 16.61 -17.43 2.29
C ASN A 611 15.62 -16.26 2.38
N ILE A 612 15.29 -15.80 3.57
CA ILE A 612 14.57 -14.53 3.73
C ILE A 612 15.52 -13.39 3.37
N LYS A 613 15.06 -12.50 2.52
CA LYS A 613 15.75 -11.27 2.11
C LYS A 613 14.77 -10.12 2.22
N SER A 614 15.16 -9.03 2.87
CA SER A 614 14.37 -7.80 2.87
C SER A 614 14.39 -7.14 1.49
N SER A 615 13.28 -6.54 1.08
CA SER A 615 13.21 -5.61 -0.03
C SER A 615 12.76 -4.24 0.48
N PRO A 616 13.31 -3.13 -0.03
CA PRO A 616 12.82 -1.80 0.35
C PRO A 616 11.41 -1.52 -0.16
N LEU A 617 10.96 -2.21 -1.22
CA LEU A 617 9.63 -2.07 -1.80
C LEU A 617 8.67 -3.11 -1.24
N ILE A 618 7.38 -2.78 -1.20
CA ILE A 618 6.32 -3.75 -0.91
C ILE A 618 6.32 -4.81 -2.04
N PRO A 619 6.25 -6.09 -1.68
CA PRO A 619 5.83 -6.71 -0.42
C PRO A 619 6.98 -7.05 0.56
N ASN A 620 7.90 -6.17 0.76
CA ASN A 620 9.03 -6.21 1.72
C ASN A 620 9.68 -7.60 1.90
N LEU A 621 9.28 -8.37 2.92
CA LEU A 621 9.89 -9.67 3.22
C LEU A 621 9.41 -10.79 2.30
N VAL A 622 8.14 -10.81 1.93
CA VAL A 622 7.55 -11.94 1.20
C VAL A 622 7.86 -11.92 -0.30
N TRP A 623 8.57 -10.90 -0.81
CA TRP A 623 8.88 -10.76 -2.24
C TRP A 623 9.54 -11.99 -2.86
N ASN A 624 10.34 -12.74 -2.09
CA ASN A 624 11.04 -13.96 -2.55
C ASN A 624 10.55 -15.23 -1.85
N TYR A 625 9.27 -15.30 -1.47
CA TYR A 625 8.67 -16.42 -0.75
C TYR A 625 8.97 -17.79 -1.36
N TRP A 626 9.22 -17.87 -2.64
CA TRP A 626 9.56 -19.11 -3.36
C TRP A 626 10.95 -19.68 -3.01
N GLU A 627 11.85 -18.84 -2.48
CA GLU A 627 13.17 -19.28 -2.00
C GLU A 627 13.17 -19.79 -0.56
N TRP A 628 12.11 -19.47 0.20
CA TRP A 628 12.05 -19.74 1.63
C TRP A 628 12.01 -21.25 1.92
N ARG A 629 12.73 -21.66 2.99
CA ARG A 629 12.78 -23.06 3.46
C ARG A 629 13.22 -23.14 4.90
N PHE A 630 12.85 -24.22 5.56
CA PHE A 630 13.42 -24.58 6.85
C PHE A 630 14.72 -25.39 6.72
#